data_0f482ca09978fbc926afc1b93b02fe1b
#
_entry.id   0f482ca09978fbc926afc1b93b02fe1b
#
_cell.length_a   1.000
_cell.length_b   1.000
_cell.length_c   1.000
_cell.angle_alpha   90.00
_cell.angle_beta   90.00
_cell.angle_gamma   90.00
#
_symmetry.space_group_name_H-M   'P 1'
#
loop_
_entity.id
_entity.type
_entity.pdbx_description
1 polymer ?
#
loop_
_entity_poly.entity_id
_entity_poly.type
_entity_poly.pdbx_seq_one_letter_code
_entity_poly.pdbx_strand_id
1 'polypeptide(L)'
;NLKELAKKLPYLKEQKLTYLHLMPLLQMPHPHNDGGYAVEDFDTVDPALGTNKDLENLTRELRKAGISLCLDFVMNHTASTHRWAMAAKAGDPWFQAYYHLYDDRTIPDQYEQTVPQVFPNTAPGNFTWCEEMHKWVLTTFHDYQWDLNYANPAVFVDMTKSILHLANLGVEVFRIDAVPYIWKQLGTTCRNLPQVHTIVRMLRMVLECVCPAVILKGEVVMAPKELAAYFGTPEKPECHMLYNVSTMVNLWGALASRDTRLLKAQLDALHALPDNCWFVNYLRCHDDIGWGLDEAVENRLGMDPQKHKEYLYHFYEGNFPGSWAKGELYNYDPATGD
;
A
#
# COMPACT_ATOMS: atom_id res chain seq x y z
N ASN A 1 4.60 -21.84 -2.53
CA ASN A 1 3.35 -21.96 -1.77
C ASN A 1 3.62 -22.03 -0.27
N LEU A 2 2.56 -21.95 0.57
CA LEU A 2 2.68 -21.88 2.03
C LEU A 2 3.35 -23.13 2.63
N LYS A 3 3.09 -24.31 2.09
CA LYS A 3 3.71 -25.56 2.58
C LYS A 3 5.21 -25.60 2.30
N GLU A 4 5.64 -25.11 1.15
CA GLU A 4 7.06 -25.02 0.82
C GLU A 4 7.76 -23.94 1.67
N LEU A 5 7.10 -22.83 1.94
CA LEU A 5 7.61 -21.79 2.85
C LEU A 5 7.81 -22.36 4.27
N ALA A 6 6.86 -23.14 4.78
CA ALA A 6 6.99 -23.78 6.10
C ALA A 6 8.27 -24.66 6.21
N LYS A 7 8.68 -25.33 5.12
CA LYS A 7 9.94 -26.10 5.07
C LYS A 7 11.20 -25.21 5.16
N LYS A 8 11.08 -23.90 4.86
CA LYS A 8 12.19 -22.93 4.95
C LYS A 8 12.35 -22.33 6.35
N LEU A 9 11.52 -22.71 7.31
CA LEU A 9 11.60 -22.20 8.68
C LEU A 9 13.01 -22.34 9.32
N PRO A 10 13.76 -23.46 9.15
CA PRO A 10 15.12 -23.55 9.65
C PRO A 10 16.04 -22.47 9.08
N TYR A 11 15.94 -22.18 7.77
CA TYR A 11 16.70 -21.12 7.10
C TYR A 11 16.32 -19.73 7.65
N LEU A 12 15.02 -19.43 7.82
CA LEU A 12 14.57 -18.14 8.39
C LEU A 12 15.12 -17.94 9.81
N LYS A 13 15.17 -19.00 10.61
CA LYS A 13 15.76 -18.99 11.96
C LYS A 13 17.28 -18.77 11.93
N GLU A 14 17.99 -19.42 11.02
CA GLU A 14 19.43 -19.24 10.81
C GLU A 14 19.76 -17.78 10.47
N GLN A 15 18.91 -17.14 9.64
CA GLN A 15 19.03 -15.72 9.32
C GLN A 15 18.59 -14.79 10.47
N LYS A 16 18.16 -15.34 11.62
CA LYS A 16 17.69 -14.60 12.81
C LYS A 16 16.54 -13.63 12.51
N LEU A 17 15.68 -13.98 11.55
CA LEU A 17 14.53 -13.17 11.24
C LEU A 17 13.50 -13.24 12.38
N THR A 18 12.95 -12.08 12.74
CA THR A 18 11.87 -11.96 13.74
C THR A 18 10.56 -11.47 13.11
N TYR A 19 10.59 -11.12 11.84
CA TYR A 19 9.47 -10.56 11.11
C TYR A 19 9.52 -11.04 9.65
N LEU A 20 8.41 -11.59 9.17
CA LEU A 20 8.26 -12.05 7.80
C LEU A 20 7.06 -11.36 7.15
N HIS A 21 7.26 -10.64 6.07
CA HIS A 21 6.21 -10.06 5.27
C HIS A 21 6.00 -10.91 4.02
N LEU A 22 4.78 -11.40 3.83
CA LEU A 22 4.36 -12.07 2.61
C LEU A 22 3.54 -11.10 1.76
N MET A 23 3.83 -11.09 0.46
CA MET A 23 3.03 -10.42 -0.57
C MET A 23 1.59 -10.94 -0.53
N PRO A 24 0.61 -10.25 -1.17
CA PRO A 24 -0.78 -10.68 -1.14
C PRO A 24 -0.95 -12.16 -1.48
N LEU A 25 -1.71 -12.87 -0.64
CA LEU A 25 -1.90 -14.33 -0.77
C LEU A 25 -3.37 -14.74 -0.74
N LEU A 26 -4.28 -13.77 -0.68
CA LEU A 26 -5.71 -14.03 -0.72
C LEU A 26 -6.16 -14.36 -2.13
N GLN A 27 -7.33 -14.97 -2.25
CA GLN A 27 -7.87 -15.40 -3.55
C GLN A 27 -7.94 -14.21 -4.50
N MET A 28 -7.42 -14.42 -5.71
CA MET A 28 -7.27 -13.41 -6.74
C MET A 28 -7.70 -13.95 -8.10
N PRO A 29 -8.18 -13.12 -9.03
CA PRO A 29 -8.47 -13.56 -10.40
C PRO A 29 -7.17 -13.86 -11.16
N HIS A 30 -7.25 -14.72 -12.16
CA HIS A 30 -6.16 -15.02 -13.07
C HIS A 30 -6.61 -14.78 -14.51
N PRO A 31 -5.81 -14.05 -15.35
CA PRO A 31 -4.45 -13.54 -15.12
C PRO A 31 -4.35 -12.12 -14.53
N HIS A 32 -5.45 -11.36 -14.44
CA HIS A 32 -5.45 -9.92 -14.08
C HIS A 32 -5.63 -9.74 -12.57
N ASN A 33 -4.55 -9.72 -11.82
CA ASN A 33 -4.59 -9.63 -10.36
C ASN A 33 -3.60 -8.64 -9.72
N ASP A 34 -2.79 -7.96 -10.52
CA ASP A 34 -1.81 -6.98 -10.02
C ASP A 34 -0.95 -7.57 -8.87
N GLY A 35 -0.34 -8.74 -9.08
CA GLY A 35 0.48 -9.39 -8.06
C GLY A 35 -0.28 -9.83 -6.80
N GLY A 36 -1.61 -9.90 -6.86
CA GLY A 36 -2.50 -10.26 -5.75
C GLY A 36 -3.21 -9.08 -5.10
N TYR A 37 -2.95 -7.84 -5.56
CA TYR A 37 -3.63 -6.65 -5.03
C TYR A 37 -5.07 -6.49 -5.54
N ALA A 38 -5.49 -7.21 -6.58
CA ALA A 38 -6.89 -7.35 -6.96
C ALA A 38 -7.51 -8.55 -6.21
N VAL A 39 -8.05 -8.32 -5.01
CA VAL A 39 -8.57 -9.40 -4.16
C VAL A 39 -9.98 -9.80 -4.59
N GLU A 40 -10.16 -11.10 -4.85
CA GLU A 40 -11.46 -11.70 -5.20
C GLU A 40 -12.23 -12.25 -3.99
N ASP A 41 -11.51 -12.72 -2.97
CA ASP A 41 -12.08 -13.14 -1.69
C ASP A 41 -11.09 -12.84 -0.55
N PHE A 42 -11.49 -11.99 0.39
CA PHE A 42 -10.66 -11.61 1.55
C PHE A 42 -10.58 -12.69 2.64
N ASP A 43 -11.45 -13.68 2.60
CA ASP A 43 -11.57 -14.69 3.64
C ASP A 43 -10.87 -16.01 3.27
N THR A 44 -10.35 -16.12 2.03
CA THR A 44 -9.79 -17.37 1.49
C THR A 44 -8.39 -17.14 0.93
N VAL A 45 -7.45 -18.02 1.28
CA VAL A 45 -6.12 -18.07 0.66
C VAL A 45 -6.25 -18.57 -0.78
N ASP A 46 -5.48 -17.96 -1.71
CA ASP A 46 -5.47 -18.38 -3.11
C ASP A 46 -5.10 -19.88 -3.23
N PRO A 47 -5.91 -20.68 -3.97
CA PRO A 47 -5.70 -22.12 -4.08
C PRO A 47 -4.33 -22.52 -4.66
N ALA A 48 -3.69 -21.67 -5.49
CA ALA A 48 -2.35 -21.91 -6.02
C ALA A 48 -1.26 -21.79 -4.92
N LEU A 49 -1.55 -21.02 -3.86
CA LEU A 49 -0.63 -20.77 -2.74
C LEU A 49 -0.87 -21.71 -1.57
N GLY A 50 -2.11 -22.18 -1.38
CA GLY A 50 -2.46 -23.08 -0.28
C GLY A 50 -3.91 -22.95 0.17
N THR A 51 -4.14 -23.22 1.45
CA THR A 51 -5.45 -23.14 2.11
C THR A 51 -5.36 -22.28 3.37
N ASN A 52 -6.52 -21.87 3.91
CA ASN A 52 -6.57 -21.21 5.22
C ASN A 52 -5.93 -22.08 6.32
N LYS A 53 -6.06 -23.41 6.22
CA LYS A 53 -5.43 -24.34 7.17
C LYS A 53 -3.91 -24.34 7.03
N ASP A 54 -3.37 -24.19 5.82
CA ASP A 54 -1.93 -24.06 5.61
C ASP A 54 -1.41 -22.74 6.18
N LEU A 55 -2.17 -21.63 6.04
CA LEU A 55 -1.84 -20.36 6.66
C LEU A 55 -1.85 -20.45 8.18
N GLU A 56 -2.89 -21.01 8.79
CA GLU A 56 -2.98 -21.22 10.24
C GLU A 56 -1.82 -22.09 10.77
N ASN A 57 -1.43 -23.13 10.03
CA ASN A 57 -0.29 -23.94 10.38
C ASN A 57 1.02 -23.14 10.30
N LEU A 58 1.20 -22.37 9.24
CA LEU A 58 2.40 -21.54 9.04
C LEU A 58 2.52 -20.48 10.15
N THR A 59 1.46 -19.74 10.46
CA THR A 59 1.46 -18.70 11.51
C THR A 59 1.83 -19.29 12.87
N ARG A 60 1.28 -20.47 13.19
CA ARG A 60 1.58 -21.17 14.45
C ARG A 60 3.06 -21.58 14.54
N GLU A 61 3.64 -22.11 13.47
CA GLU A 61 5.06 -22.51 13.45
C GLU A 61 6.01 -21.30 13.45
N LEU A 62 5.67 -20.23 12.73
CA LEU A 62 6.41 -18.97 12.76
C LEU A 62 6.42 -18.39 14.19
N ARG A 63 5.27 -18.32 14.85
CA ARG A 63 5.14 -17.83 16.25
C ARG A 63 6.00 -18.64 17.21
N LYS A 64 6.01 -19.97 17.12
CA LYS A 64 6.91 -20.83 17.91
C LYS A 64 8.40 -20.52 17.65
N ALA A 65 8.72 -20.04 16.47
CA ALA A 65 10.07 -19.67 16.09
C ALA A 65 10.43 -18.21 16.47
N GLY A 66 9.49 -17.45 17.06
CA GLY A 66 9.67 -16.04 17.38
C GLY A 66 9.64 -15.13 16.15
N ILE A 67 8.92 -15.53 15.10
CA ILE A 67 8.78 -14.78 13.85
C ILE A 67 7.33 -14.35 13.68
N SER A 68 7.08 -13.04 13.66
CA SER A 68 5.76 -12.48 13.38
C SER A 68 5.47 -12.47 11.89
N LEU A 69 4.24 -12.84 11.51
CA LEU A 69 3.79 -12.79 10.13
C LEU A 69 3.06 -11.48 9.84
N CYS A 70 3.49 -10.81 8.78
CA CYS A 70 2.80 -9.69 8.16
C CYS A 70 2.16 -10.12 6.84
N LEU A 71 0.90 -9.72 6.63
CA LEU A 71 0.21 -9.85 5.36
C LEU A 71 -0.25 -8.49 4.85
N ASP A 72 -0.30 -8.37 3.52
CA ASP A 72 -0.99 -7.27 2.85
C ASP A 72 -2.50 -7.41 3.03
N PHE A 73 -3.16 -6.28 3.26
CA PHE A 73 -4.60 -6.17 3.33
C PHE A 73 -5.07 -4.95 2.53
N VAL A 74 -5.71 -5.22 1.41
CA VAL A 74 -6.16 -4.19 0.45
C VAL A 74 -7.50 -3.63 0.89
N MET A 75 -7.51 -2.40 1.43
CA MET A 75 -8.76 -1.76 1.87
C MET A 75 -9.40 -0.86 0.82
N ASN A 76 -8.63 -0.34 -0.12
CA ASN A 76 -9.12 0.65 -1.07
C ASN A 76 -10.10 0.09 -2.10
N HIS A 77 -9.91 -1.15 -2.55
CA HIS A 77 -10.65 -1.73 -3.67
C HIS A 77 -10.80 -3.25 -3.56
N THR A 78 -11.62 -3.81 -4.43
CA THR A 78 -11.73 -5.26 -4.67
C THR A 78 -11.46 -5.57 -6.13
N ALA A 79 -11.23 -6.82 -6.47
CA ALA A 79 -11.32 -7.27 -7.85
C ALA A 79 -12.75 -7.07 -8.41
N SER A 80 -12.87 -6.79 -9.70
CA SER A 80 -14.17 -6.70 -10.41
C SER A 80 -14.92 -8.04 -10.46
N THR A 81 -14.29 -9.12 -10.04
CA THR A 81 -14.83 -10.49 -9.88
C THR A 81 -15.15 -10.82 -8.42
N HIS A 82 -14.87 -9.93 -7.46
CA HIS A 82 -15.23 -10.13 -6.06
C HIS A 82 -16.74 -10.37 -5.92
N ARG A 83 -17.15 -11.21 -4.95
CA ARG A 83 -18.56 -11.54 -4.71
C ARG A 83 -19.48 -10.32 -4.62
N TRP A 84 -19.02 -9.22 -4.04
CA TRP A 84 -19.78 -7.96 -3.95
C TRP A 84 -19.92 -7.30 -5.33
N ALA A 85 -18.86 -7.28 -6.13
CA ALA A 85 -18.87 -6.75 -7.47
C ALA A 85 -19.78 -7.58 -8.39
N MET A 86 -19.74 -8.90 -8.27
CA MET A 86 -20.62 -9.81 -9.03
C MET A 86 -22.09 -9.63 -8.65
N ALA A 87 -22.41 -9.44 -7.37
CA ALA A 87 -23.77 -9.14 -6.93
C ALA A 87 -24.24 -7.76 -7.42
N ALA A 88 -23.37 -6.74 -7.39
CA ALA A 88 -23.64 -5.43 -7.94
C ALA A 88 -23.95 -5.51 -9.45
N LYS A 89 -23.16 -6.25 -10.22
CA LYS A 89 -23.39 -6.54 -11.65
C LYS A 89 -24.71 -7.24 -11.90
N ALA A 90 -25.14 -8.12 -11.01
CA ALA A 90 -26.43 -8.81 -11.06
C ALA A 90 -27.62 -7.90 -10.70
N GLY A 91 -27.37 -6.64 -10.35
CA GLY A 91 -28.40 -5.65 -10.06
C GLY A 91 -28.78 -5.52 -8.59
N ASP A 92 -28.03 -6.13 -7.66
CA ASP A 92 -28.29 -6.00 -6.23
C ASP A 92 -27.95 -4.57 -5.75
N PRO A 93 -28.95 -3.76 -5.33
CA PRO A 93 -28.73 -2.37 -4.94
C PRO A 93 -27.90 -2.23 -3.65
N TRP A 94 -27.93 -3.25 -2.77
CA TRP A 94 -27.11 -3.27 -1.55
C TRP A 94 -25.62 -3.27 -1.91
N PHE A 95 -25.20 -4.15 -2.81
CA PHE A 95 -23.82 -4.24 -3.24
C PHE A 95 -23.43 -3.19 -4.28
N GLN A 96 -24.36 -2.64 -5.05
CA GLN A 96 -24.09 -1.45 -5.85
C GLN A 96 -23.66 -0.26 -4.97
N ALA A 97 -24.22 -0.11 -3.78
CA ALA A 97 -23.83 0.93 -2.83
C ALA A 97 -22.45 0.73 -2.20
N TYR A 98 -21.78 -0.41 -2.42
CA TYR A 98 -20.41 -0.66 -1.98
C TYR A 98 -19.36 0.00 -2.86
N TYR A 99 -19.74 0.42 -4.06
CA TYR A 99 -18.85 1.00 -5.07
C TYR A 99 -19.28 2.40 -5.46
N HIS A 100 -18.37 3.15 -6.08
CA HIS A 100 -18.67 4.45 -6.68
C HIS A 100 -19.13 4.24 -8.12
N LEU A 101 -20.43 4.30 -8.35
CA LEU A 101 -21.10 3.99 -9.62
C LEU A 101 -21.84 5.22 -10.17
N TYR A 102 -21.71 5.46 -11.48
CA TYR A 102 -22.32 6.61 -12.16
C TYR A 102 -22.93 6.19 -13.48
N ASP A 103 -24.09 6.76 -13.80
CA ASP A 103 -24.84 6.42 -15.01
C ASP A 103 -24.21 7.00 -16.29
N ASP A 104 -23.51 8.13 -16.15
CA ASP A 104 -22.87 8.83 -17.26
C ASP A 104 -21.52 9.46 -16.83
N ARG A 105 -20.87 10.19 -17.74
CA ARG A 105 -19.58 10.84 -17.49
C ARG A 105 -19.67 12.18 -16.75
N THR A 106 -20.86 12.68 -16.42
CA THR A 106 -21.03 14.02 -15.81
C THR A 106 -20.25 14.16 -14.51
N ILE A 107 -20.34 13.22 -13.60
CA ILE A 107 -19.60 13.21 -12.34
C ILE A 107 -18.17 12.65 -12.51
N PRO A 108 -17.95 11.54 -13.22
CA PRO A 108 -16.61 11.06 -13.56
C PRO A 108 -15.68 12.13 -14.13
N ASP A 109 -16.14 12.92 -15.12
CA ASP A 109 -15.33 13.98 -15.73
C ASP A 109 -14.98 15.11 -14.73
N GLN A 110 -15.82 15.37 -13.74
CA GLN A 110 -15.49 16.31 -12.66
C GLN A 110 -14.43 15.75 -11.70
N TYR A 111 -14.47 14.46 -11.39
CA TYR A 111 -13.41 13.81 -10.61
C TYR A 111 -12.06 13.89 -11.33
N GLU A 112 -12.03 13.58 -12.61
CA GLU A 112 -10.80 13.55 -13.43
C GLU A 112 -10.14 14.93 -13.59
N GLN A 113 -10.84 16.03 -13.25
CA GLN A 113 -10.25 17.37 -13.18
C GLN A 113 -9.31 17.54 -11.98
N THR A 114 -9.50 16.78 -10.92
CA THR A 114 -8.77 16.97 -9.65
C THR A 114 -8.04 15.71 -9.16
N VAL A 115 -8.48 14.53 -9.59
CA VAL A 115 -7.89 13.24 -9.18
C VAL A 115 -6.77 12.87 -10.14
N PRO A 116 -5.51 12.81 -9.68
CA PRO A 116 -4.40 12.40 -10.52
C PRO A 116 -4.51 10.91 -10.86
N GLN A 117 -4.05 10.54 -12.04
CA GLN A 117 -3.92 9.13 -12.44
C GLN A 117 -2.71 8.52 -11.74
N VAL A 118 -2.85 7.29 -11.24
CA VAL A 118 -1.75 6.56 -10.61
C VAL A 118 -0.88 5.86 -11.65
N PHE A 119 -1.52 5.23 -12.63
CA PHE A 119 -0.83 4.50 -13.71
C PHE A 119 -1.21 5.02 -15.10
N PRO A 120 -0.82 6.25 -15.48
CA PRO A 120 -1.30 6.88 -16.72
C PRO A 120 -0.92 6.12 -17.98
N ASN A 121 0.17 5.34 -17.96
CA ASN A 121 0.67 4.58 -19.10
C ASN A 121 0.05 3.18 -19.23
N THR A 122 -0.34 2.55 -18.14
CA THR A 122 -0.81 1.16 -18.10
C THR A 122 -2.29 1.03 -17.79
N ALA A 123 -2.86 1.99 -17.06
CA ALA A 123 -4.27 2.06 -16.68
C ALA A 123 -4.76 3.52 -16.74
N PRO A 124 -4.89 4.11 -17.94
CA PRO A 124 -5.28 5.51 -18.10
C PRO A 124 -6.73 5.75 -17.67
N GLY A 125 -6.97 6.91 -17.07
CA GLY A 125 -8.26 7.32 -16.52
C GLY A 125 -8.46 6.84 -15.09
N ASN A 126 -9.56 7.29 -14.48
CA ASN A 126 -9.95 6.90 -13.12
C ASN A 126 -11.32 6.21 -13.11
N PHE A 127 -11.90 5.93 -14.28
CA PHE A 127 -13.21 5.32 -14.38
C PHE A 127 -13.25 4.30 -15.50
N THR A 128 -13.85 3.15 -15.20
CA THR A 128 -14.03 2.03 -16.13
C THR A 128 -15.53 1.83 -16.41
N TRP A 129 -15.88 1.64 -17.67
CA TRP A 129 -17.25 1.28 -18.06
C TRP A 129 -17.54 -0.18 -17.74
N CYS A 130 -18.63 -0.42 -17.02
CA CYS A 130 -19.14 -1.76 -16.76
C CYS A 130 -20.37 -2.02 -17.62
N GLU A 131 -20.23 -2.89 -18.61
CA GLU A 131 -21.28 -3.18 -19.59
C GLU A 131 -22.50 -3.85 -18.94
N GLU A 132 -22.28 -4.73 -17.97
CA GLU A 132 -23.37 -5.46 -17.31
C GLU A 132 -24.31 -4.56 -16.52
N MET A 133 -23.80 -3.45 -15.99
CA MET A 133 -24.60 -2.48 -15.21
C MET A 133 -24.99 -1.24 -16.02
N HIS A 134 -24.38 -1.02 -17.18
CA HIS A 134 -24.44 0.25 -17.91
C HIS A 134 -24.08 1.44 -17.02
N LYS A 135 -22.93 1.30 -16.28
CA LYS A 135 -22.43 2.33 -15.35
C LYS A 135 -20.92 2.49 -15.45
N TRP A 136 -20.46 3.69 -15.14
CA TRP A 136 -19.05 3.99 -14.90
C TRP A 136 -18.71 3.66 -13.45
N VAL A 137 -17.62 2.92 -13.25
CA VAL A 137 -17.09 2.52 -11.94
C VAL A 137 -15.81 3.28 -11.68
N LEU A 138 -15.62 3.84 -10.47
CA LEU A 138 -14.36 4.44 -10.08
C LEU A 138 -13.30 3.34 -9.91
N THR A 139 -12.17 3.52 -10.59
CA THR A 139 -11.03 2.58 -10.62
C THR A 139 -9.73 3.39 -10.52
N THR A 140 -9.27 3.65 -9.29
CA THR A 140 -8.09 4.49 -9.04
C THR A 140 -6.81 3.87 -9.59
N PHE A 141 -6.72 2.52 -9.61
CA PHE A 141 -5.54 1.77 -10.05
C PHE A 141 -5.79 1.11 -11.41
N HIS A 142 -6.16 -0.16 -11.44
CA HIS A 142 -6.47 -0.87 -12.69
C HIS A 142 -7.97 -0.97 -12.93
N ASP A 143 -8.39 -1.15 -14.18
CA ASP A 143 -9.78 -1.28 -14.61
C ASP A 143 -10.53 -2.45 -13.94
N TYR A 144 -9.81 -3.47 -13.52
CA TYR A 144 -10.32 -4.63 -12.78
C TYR A 144 -10.27 -4.46 -11.26
N GLN A 145 -9.85 -3.30 -10.72
CA GLN A 145 -9.80 -2.95 -9.29
C GLN A 145 -10.83 -1.86 -8.98
N TRP A 146 -11.99 -2.27 -8.42
CA TRP A 146 -13.13 -1.40 -8.18
C TRP A 146 -13.06 -0.75 -6.81
N ASP A 147 -13.01 0.56 -6.75
CA ASP A 147 -12.85 1.32 -5.52
C ASP A 147 -14.07 1.22 -4.61
N LEU A 148 -13.84 0.91 -3.34
CA LEU A 148 -14.84 0.75 -2.30
C LEU A 148 -15.35 2.10 -1.79
N ASN A 149 -16.66 2.18 -1.56
CA ASN A 149 -17.35 3.36 -1.04
C ASN A 149 -17.44 3.34 0.50
N TYR A 150 -16.45 3.87 1.18
CA TYR A 150 -16.45 3.97 2.65
C TYR A 150 -17.44 5.01 3.23
N ALA A 151 -18.14 5.79 2.40
CA ALA A 151 -19.30 6.54 2.86
C ALA A 151 -20.47 5.62 3.24
N ASN A 152 -20.45 4.36 2.76
CA ASN A 152 -21.33 3.29 3.20
C ASN A 152 -20.69 2.54 4.39
N PRO A 153 -21.24 2.66 5.62
CA PRO A 153 -20.68 2.00 6.80
C PRO A 153 -20.58 0.47 6.70
N ALA A 154 -21.44 -0.17 5.88
CA ALA A 154 -21.42 -1.61 5.69
C ALA A 154 -20.08 -2.09 5.10
N VAL A 155 -19.46 -1.29 4.21
CA VAL A 155 -18.12 -1.56 3.65
C VAL A 155 -17.08 -1.67 4.77
N PHE A 156 -17.04 -0.69 5.68
CA PHE A 156 -16.11 -0.73 6.82
C PHE A 156 -16.34 -1.95 7.70
N VAL A 157 -17.60 -2.27 7.98
CA VAL A 157 -17.96 -3.43 8.84
C VAL A 157 -17.49 -4.74 8.20
N ASP A 158 -17.73 -4.94 6.91
CA ASP A 158 -17.37 -6.19 6.25
C ASP A 158 -15.86 -6.31 6.05
N MET A 159 -15.16 -5.23 5.68
CA MET A 159 -13.70 -5.23 5.63
C MET A 159 -13.07 -5.49 7.01
N THR A 160 -13.67 -4.95 8.08
CA THR A 160 -13.22 -5.23 9.45
C THR A 160 -13.42 -6.71 9.82
N LYS A 161 -14.53 -7.34 9.43
CA LYS A 161 -14.75 -8.79 9.64
C LYS A 161 -13.66 -9.62 8.97
N SER A 162 -13.29 -9.30 7.73
CA SER A 162 -12.25 -10.02 7.01
C SER A 162 -10.87 -9.88 7.67
N ILE A 163 -10.50 -8.69 8.13
CA ILE A 163 -9.23 -8.52 8.86
C ILE A 163 -9.23 -9.30 10.19
N LEU A 164 -10.36 -9.32 10.90
CA LEU A 164 -10.50 -10.13 12.13
C LEU A 164 -10.46 -11.64 11.85
N HIS A 165 -11.02 -12.08 10.71
CA HIS A 165 -10.90 -13.48 10.28
C HIS A 165 -9.44 -13.87 10.07
N LEU A 166 -8.65 -13.07 9.35
CA LEU A 166 -7.23 -13.32 9.14
C LEU A 166 -6.41 -13.26 10.45
N ALA A 167 -6.76 -12.36 11.38
CA ALA A 167 -6.16 -12.33 12.70
C ALA A 167 -6.41 -13.62 13.47
N ASN A 168 -7.60 -14.22 13.36
CA ASN A 168 -7.93 -15.53 13.94
C ASN A 168 -7.11 -16.67 13.31
N LEU A 169 -6.69 -16.54 12.07
CA LEU A 169 -5.76 -17.48 11.43
C LEU A 169 -4.31 -17.28 11.90
N GLY A 170 -4.07 -16.30 12.76
CA GLY A 170 -2.79 -16.07 13.43
C GLY A 170 -1.90 -15.02 12.76
N VAL A 171 -2.43 -14.19 11.86
CA VAL A 171 -1.72 -13.03 11.31
C VAL A 171 -1.55 -11.99 12.40
N GLU A 172 -0.33 -11.48 12.57
CA GLU A 172 0.03 -10.55 13.65
C GLU A 172 0.20 -9.11 13.18
N VAL A 173 0.55 -8.92 11.92
CA VAL A 173 0.73 -7.59 11.34
C VAL A 173 -0.04 -7.49 10.02
N PHE A 174 -0.83 -6.44 9.86
CA PHE A 174 -1.48 -6.13 8.59
C PHE A 174 -0.82 -4.90 7.96
N ARG A 175 -0.29 -5.07 6.75
CA ARG A 175 0.10 -3.95 5.91
C ARG A 175 -1.15 -3.49 5.16
N ILE A 176 -1.66 -2.35 5.56
CA ILE A 176 -2.81 -1.73 4.88
C ILE A 176 -2.30 -1.05 3.63
N ASP A 177 -2.73 -1.56 2.50
CA ASP A 177 -2.36 -1.09 1.18
C ASP A 177 -3.06 0.23 0.85
N ALA A 178 -2.34 1.12 0.15
CA ALA A 178 -2.86 2.36 -0.44
C ALA A 178 -3.72 3.20 0.54
N VAL A 179 -3.31 3.31 1.80
CA VAL A 179 -4.08 3.98 2.87
C VAL A 179 -4.58 5.37 2.48
N PRO A 180 -3.78 6.27 1.86
CA PRO A 180 -4.22 7.62 1.54
C PRO A 180 -5.42 7.70 0.57
N TYR A 181 -5.70 6.63 -0.15
CA TYR A 181 -6.73 6.59 -1.21
C TYR A 181 -8.12 6.12 -0.73
N ILE A 182 -8.26 5.60 0.50
CA ILE A 182 -9.47 4.92 0.98
C ILE A 182 -10.75 5.78 0.89
N TRP A 183 -10.67 7.10 1.00
CA TRP A 183 -11.83 8.00 0.92
C TRP A 183 -11.88 8.78 -0.37
N LYS A 184 -13.09 8.84 -0.98
CA LYS A 184 -13.35 9.56 -2.22
C LYS A 184 -14.27 10.76 -1.98
N GLN A 185 -13.89 11.91 -2.53
CA GLN A 185 -14.68 13.13 -2.43
C GLN A 185 -14.49 14.00 -3.67
N LEU A 186 -15.60 14.34 -4.33
CA LEU A 186 -15.61 15.18 -5.50
C LEU A 186 -14.96 16.55 -5.21
N GLY A 187 -14.19 17.07 -6.17
CA GLY A 187 -13.49 18.34 -6.06
C GLY A 187 -12.22 18.29 -5.22
N THR A 188 -11.74 17.09 -4.89
CA THR A 188 -10.45 16.86 -4.20
C THR A 188 -9.57 15.92 -5.02
N THR A 189 -8.34 15.72 -4.58
CA THR A 189 -7.43 14.72 -5.18
C THR A 189 -7.78 13.28 -4.79
N CYS A 190 -8.79 13.05 -3.94
CA CYS A 190 -9.11 11.75 -3.33
C CYS A 190 -7.91 11.08 -2.64
N ARG A 191 -6.97 11.87 -2.13
CA ARG A 191 -5.78 11.40 -1.41
C ARG A 191 -5.63 12.16 -0.11
N ASN A 192 -5.24 11.46 0.96
CA ASN A 192 -4.89 12.05 2.24
C ASN A 192 -6.01 12.92 2.88
N LEU A 193 -7.26 12.51 2.70
CA LEU A 193 -8.40 13.25 3.23
C LEU A 193 -8.62 12.95 4.73
N PRO A 194 -9.20 13.88 5.51
CA PRO A 194 -9.41 13.69 6.96
C PRO A 194 -10.21 12.44 7.33
N GLN A 195 -11.09 11.97 6.44
CA GLN A 195 -11.89 10.77 6.64
C GLN A 195 -11.04 9.49 6.61
N VAL A 196 -9.93 9.48 5.86
CA VAL A 196 -8.98 8.36 5.85
C VAL A 196 -8.44 8.13 7.27
N HIS A 197 -8.01 9.20 7.94
CA HIS A 197 -7.54 9.14 9.32
C HIS A 197 -8.61 8.63 10.29
N THR A 198 -9.88 8.99 10.07
CA THR A 198 -11.01 8.49 10.88
C THR A 198 -11.20 6.99 10.68
N ILE A 199 -11.15 6.49 9.44
CA ILE A 199 -11.28 5.06 9.13
C ILE A 199 -10.14 4.26 9.76
N VAL A 200 -8.89 4.73 9.64
CA VAL A 200 -7.73 4.05 10.24
C VAL A 200 -7.84 4.01 11.76
N ARG A 201 -8.26 5.11 12.42
CA ARG A 201 -8.52 5.13 13.87
C ARG A 201 -9.59 4.14 14.28
N MET A 202 -10.71 4.12 13.57
CA MET A 202 -11.80 3.18 13.87
C MET A 202 -11.31 1.73 13.77
N LEU A 203 -10.55 1.40 12.72
CA LEU A 203 -9.95 0.08 12.56
C LEU A 203 -8.98 -0.22 13.72
N ARG A 204 -8.10 0.73 14.06
CA ARG A 204 -7.17 0.61 15.18
C ARG A 204 -7.91 0.33 16.49
N MET A 205 -8.97 1.07 16.80
CA MET A 205 -9.77 0.90 18.01
C MET A 205 -10.43 -0.48 18.07
N VAL A 206 -10.99 -0.97 16.97
CA VAL A 206 -11.59 -2.31 16.93
C VAL A 206 -10.53 -3.38 17.20
N LEU A 207 -9.36 -3.28 16.56
CA LEU A 207 -8.28 -4.24 16.75
C LEU A 207 -7.74 -4.23 18.19
N GLU A 208 -7.56 -3.07 18.79
CA GLU A 208 -7.14 -2.95 20.18
C GLU A 208 -8.14 -3.59 21.18
N CYS A 209 -9.44 -3.50 20.87
CA CYS A 209 -10.48 -4.11 21.70
C CYS A 209 -10.58 -5.63 21.55
N VAL A 210 -10.39 -6.14 20.32
CA VAL A 210 -10.71 -7.55 19.99
C VAL A 210 -9.46 -8.41 19.88
N CYS A 211 -8.37 -7.88 19.33
CA CYS A 211 -7.11 -8.58 19.12
C CYS A 211 -5.90 -7.64 19.34
N PRO A 212 -5.65 -7.22 20.60
CA PRO A 212 -4.69 -6.17 20.95
C PRO A 212 -3.23 -6.47 20.60
N ALA A 213 -2.91 -7.70 20.22
CA ALA A 213 -1.58 -8.09 19.74
C ALA A 213 -1.37 -7.81 18.24
N VAL A 214 -2.42 -7.43 17.51
CA VAL A 214 -2.34 -7.13 16.09
C VAL A 214 -1.78 -5.73 15.85
N ILE A 215 -0.86 -5.62 14.92
CA ILE A 215 -0.18 -4.38 14.53
C ILE A 215 -0.68 -3.92 13.15
N LEU A 216 -1.00 -2.64 13.03
CA LEU A 216 -1.27 -1.99 11.75
C LEU A 216 0.00 -1.34 11.20
N LYS A 217 0.37 -1.70 9.98
CA LYS A 217 1.43 -1.08 9.19
C LYS A 217 0.81 -0.41 7.97
N GLY A 218 0.81 0.91 7.94
CA GLY A 218 0.25 1.67 6.81
C GLY A 218 1.25 1.80 5.66
N GLU A 219 0.78 1.56 4.45
CA GLU A 219 1.49 2.03 3.27
C GLU A 219 1.03 3.45 2.95
N VAL A 220 1.95 4.38 3.17
CA VAL A 220 1.74 5.81 2.97
C VAL A 220 2.98 6.39 2.32
N VAL A 221 2.92 6.59 1.01
CA VAL A 221 4.02 7.19 0.25
C VAL A 221 3.74 8.69 0.11
N MET A 222 4.27 9.47 1.04
CA MET A 222 4.04 10.91 1.15
C MET A 222 5.27 11.63 1.69
N ALA A 223 5.27 12.95 1.61
CA ALA A 223 6.31 13.77 2.24
C ALA A 223 6.37 13.51 3.76
N PRO A 224 7.56 13.55 4.40
CA PRO A 224 7.74 13.20 5.80
C PRO A 224 6.78 13.88 6.78
N LYS A 225 6.42 15.13 6.51
CA LYS A 225 5.50 15.91 7.34
C LYS A 225 4.06 15.37 7.32
N GLU A 226 3.63 14.86 6.18
CA GLU A 226 2.29 14.28 5.99
C GLU A 226 2.26 12.84 6.50
N LEU A 227 3.34 12.10 6.25
CA LEU A 227 3.51 10.72 6.70
C LEU A 227 3.32 10.58 8.21
N ALA A 228 3.92 11.46 9.01
CA ALA A 228 3.85 11.40 10.47
C ALA A 228 2.41 11.47 11.02
N ALA A 229 1.49 12.12 10.30
CA ALA A 229 0.08 12.22 10.71
C ALA A 229 -0.61 10.85 10.81
N TYR A 230 -0.15 9.85 10.05
CA TYR A 230 -0.71 8.49 10.06
C TYR A 230 -0.31 7.62 11.26
N PHE A 231 0.57 8.09 12.12
CA PHE A 231 0.76 7.53 13.46
C PHE A 231 -0.35 7.98 14.42
N GLY A 232 -1.01 9.12 14.12
CA GLY A 232 -1.96 9.75 15.01
C GLY A 232 -1.29 10.40 16.23
N THR A 233 -2.04 10.49 17.31
CA THR A 233 -1.56 10.97 18.60
C THR A 233 -1.85 9.91 19.69
N PRO A 234 -1.28 10.03 20.90
CA PRO A 234 -1.61 9.11 22.00
C PRO A 234 -3.12 9.00 22.28
N GLU A 235 -3.88 10.11 22.12
CA GLU A 235 -5.33 10.15 22.33
C GLU A 235 -6.14 9.68 21.11
N LYS A 236 -5.51 9.70 19.92
CA LYS A 236 -6.13 9.33 18.64
C LYS A 236 -5.14 8.50 17.82
N PRO A 237 -4.80 7.29 18.27
CA PRO A 237 -3.80 6.45 17.60
C PRO A 237 -4.31 5.96 16.24
N GLU A 238 -3.41 5.87 15.27
CA GLU A 238 -3.65 5.34 13.93
C GLU A 238 -2.73 4.14 13.66
N CYS A 239 -1.84 4.20 12.67
CA CYS A 239 -0.91 3.10 12.41
C CYS A 239 0.14 2.96 13.51
N HIS A 240 0.56 1.74 13.81
CA HIS A 240 1.73 1.48 14.66
C HIS A 240 3.03 1.64 13.90
N MET A 241 3.02 1.26 12.62
CA MET A 241 4.20 1.23 11.76
C MET A 241 3.91 1.95 10.45
N LEU A 242 4.89 2.69 9.96
CA LEU A 242 4.87 3.30 8.62
C LEU A 242 6.23 3.07 7.94
N TYR A 243 6.22 2.97 6.62
CA TYR A 243 7.44 2.88 5.84
C TYR A 243 8.22 4.20 5.85
N ASN A 244 9.52 4.13 6.10
CA ASN A 244 10.40 5.29 6.03
C ASN A 244 10.95 5.45 4.60
N VAL A 245 10.07 5.83 3.68
CA VAL A 245 10.38 5.97 2.25
C VAL A 245 11.49 7.00 2.04
N SER A 246 11.42 8.14 2.73
CA SER A 246 12.44 9.19 2.64
C SER A 246 13.82 8.71 3.06
N THR A 247 13.92 7.90 4.11
CA THR A 247 15.22 7.32 4.50
C THR A 247 15.72 6.34 3.44
N MET A 248 14.84 5.54 2.84
CA MET A 248 15.19 4.60 1.78
C MET A 248 15.85 5.32 0.60
N VAL A 249 15.20 6.34 0.02
CA VAL A 249 15.73 7.06 -1.14
C VAL A 249 17.01 7.84 -0.80
N ASN A 250 17.11 8.41 0.40
CA ASN A 250 18.31 9.10 0.85
C ASN A 250 19.49 8.15 1.09
N LEU A 251 19.24 6.91 1.50
CA LEU A 251 20.30 5.87 1.59
C LEU A 251 20.84 5.54 0.19
N TRP A 252 19.98 5.35 -0.81
CA TRP A 252 20.41 5.13 -2.19
C TRP A 252 21.14 6.34 -2.74
N GLY A 253 20.65 7.57 -2.48
CA GLY A 253 21.33 8.81 -2.86
C GLY A 253 22.74 8.92 -2.26
N ALA A 254 22.87 8.64 -0.97
CA ALA A 254 24.17 8.67 -0.27
C ALA A 254 25.15 7.61 -0.78
N LEU A 255 24.68 6.41 -1.11
CA LEU A 255 25.51 5.35 -1.70
C LEU A 255 26.05 5.73 -3.08
N ALA A 256 25.22 6.31 -3.94
CA ALA A 256 25.61 6.72 -5.27
C ALA A 256 26.57 7.93 -5.24
N SER A 257 26.19 8.99 -4.52
CA SER A 257 26.93 10.25 -4.48
C SER A 257 28.15 10.24 -3.55
N ARG A 258 28.22 9.31 -2.61
CA ARG A 258 29.16 9.28 -1.48
C ARG A 258 29.06 10.55 -0.61
N ASP A 259 27.89 11.17 -0.59
CA ASP A 259 27.57 12.36 0.19
C ASP A 259 26.40 12.07 1.11
N THR A 260 26.59 12.21 2.42
CA THR A 260 25.61 11.88 3.46
C THR A 260 24.87 13.11 3.99
N ARG A 261 25.13 14.32 3.48
CA ARG A 261 24.56 15.57 4.01
C ARG A 261 23.03 15.59 3.91
N LEU A 262 22.48 15.12 2.78
CA LEU A 262 21.04 15.05 2.58
C LEU A 262 20.39 13.99 3.48
N LEU A 263 20.98 12.80 3.56
CA LEU A 263 20.55 11.74 4.49
C LEU A 263 20.57 12.22 5.94
N LYS A 264 21.63 12.90 6.35
CA LYS A 264 21.74 13.46 7.71
C LYS A 264 20.62 14.49 7.97
N ALA A 265 20.42 15.42 7.03
CA ALA A 265 19.38 16.44 7.16
C ALA A 265 17.98 15.84 7.28
N GLN A 266 17.70 14.76 6.52
CA GLN A 266 16.43 14.04 6.58
C GLN A 266 16.27 13.30 7.93
N LEU A 267 17.32 12.66 8.44
CA LEU A 267 17.26 11.99 9.74
C LEU A 267 17.12 12.99 10.90
N ASP A 268 17.77 14.14 10.82
CA ASP A 268 17.64 15.21 11.82
C ASP A 268 16.23 15.83 11.83
N ALA A 269 15.50 15.76 10.71
CA ALA A 269 14.13 16.24 10.58
C ALA A 269 13.05 15.24 11.05
N LEU A 270 13.43 14.01 11.38
CA LEU A 270 12.49 13.04 11.92
C LEU A 270 12.03 13.46 13.32
N HIS A 271 10.74 13.59 13.50
CA HIS A 271 10.14 13.95 14.78
C HIS A 271 10.13 12.77 15.75
N ALA A 272 10.06 13.06 17.05
CA ALA A 272 9.77 12.04 18.05
C ALA A 272 8.40 11.40 17.75
N LEU A 273 8.39 10.07 17.73
CA LEU A 273 7.18 9.28 17.50
C LEU A 273 6.45 9.02 18.83
N PRO A 274 5.15 8.73 18.81
CA PRO A 274 4.47 8.14 19.96
C PRO A 274 5.18 6.86 20.42
N ASP A 275 5.19 6.57 21.72
CA ASP A 275 5.97 5.48 22.33
C ASP A 275 5.68 4.08 21.73
N ASN A 276 4.49 3.89 21.19
CA ASN A 276 4.05 2.63 20.57
C ASN A 276 4.07 2.66 19.03
N CYS A 277 4.82 3.60 18.45
CA CYS A 277 4.93 3.76 17.01
C CYS A 277 6.39 3.71 16.57
N TRP A 278 6.64 3.19 15.36
CA TRP A 278 7.99 3.16 14.79
C TRP A 278 7.98 3.13 13.26
N PHE A 279 9.06 3.58 12.67
CA PHE A 279 9.29 3.45 11.23
C PHE A 279 9.83 2.07 10.86
N VAL A 280 9.35 1.55 9.75
CA VAL A 280 9.99 0.44 9.03
C VAL A 280 11.06 1.03 8.12
N ASN A 281 12.33 0.90 8.52
CA ASN A 281 13.44 1.23 7.65
C ASN A 281 13.71 0.06 6.70
N TYR A 282 13.84 0.33 5.42
CA TYR A 282 14.04 -0.68 4.39
C TYR A 282 14.91 -0.12 3.27
N LEU A 283 15.46 -1.00 2.45
CA LEU A 283 16.26 -0.61 1.28
C LEU A 283 15.49 -0.83 -0.03
N ARG A 284 14.67 -1.86 -0.09
CA ARG A 284 13.81 -2.23 -1.22
C ARG A 284 12.58 -2.97 -0.71
N CYS A 285 11.51 -2.89 -1.49
CA CYS A 285 10.34 -3.75 -1.42
C CYS A 285 10.00 -4.25 -2.85
N HIS A 286 8.76 -4.63 -3.09
CA HIS A 286 8.29 -5.03 -4.43
C HIS A 286 8.08 -3.83 -5.37
N ASP A 287 7.88 -2.62 -4.79
CA ASP A 287 7.71 -1.39 -5.57
C ASP A 287 9.03 -0.86 -6.14
N ASP A 288 8.89 0.07 -7.07
CA ASP A 288 10.01 0.82 -7.62
C ASP A 288 10.68 1.74 -6.58
N ILE A 289 11.89 2.19 -6.88
CA ILE A 289 12.52 3.27 -6.13
C ILE A 289 12.01 4.59 -6.73
N GLY A 290 11.04 5.20 -6.07
CA GLY A 290 10.65 6.57 -6.38
C GLY A 290 11.66 7.57 -5.77
N TRP A 291 12.22 8.46 -6.60
CA TRP A 291 13.23 9.43 -6.17
C TRP A 291 12.63 10.69 -5.53
N GLY A 292 11.70 10.50 -4.60
CA GLY A 292 11.06 11.59 -3.83
C GLY A 292 11.99 12.19 -2.77
N LEU A 293 13.03 12.90 -3.21
CA LEU A 293 13.94 13.65 -2.33
C LEU A 293 13.33 14.99 -1.95
N ASP A 294 13.79 15.59 -0.84
CA ASP A 294 13.33 16.92 -0.41
C ASP A 294 14.12 18.02 -1.13
N GLU A 295 13.54 18.54 -2.22
CA GLU A 295 14.15 19.60 -3.04
C GLU A 295 14.51 20.85 -2.24
N ALA A 296 13.73 21.22 -1.21
CA ALA A 296 14.02 22.38 -0.38
C ALA A 296 15.30 22.17 0.46
N VAL A 297 15.51 20.92 0.92
CA VAL A 297 16.75 20.55 1.61
C VAL A 297 17.93 20.49 0.63
N GLU A 298 17.74 19.90 -0.54
CA GLU A 298 18.77 19.86 -1.60
C GLU A 298 19.26 21.26 -1.96
N ASN A 299 18.34 22.19 -2.26
CA ASN A 299 18.65 23.58 -2.55
C ASN A 299 19.43 24.26 -1.41
N ARG A 300 19.05 24.03 -0.13
CA ARG A 300 19.80 24.57 1.02
C ARG A 300 21.21 24.01 1.15
N LEU A 301 21.42 22.80 0.69
CA LEU A 301 22.74 22.16 0.67
C LEU A 301 23.56 22.52 -0.56
N GLY A 302 23.03 23.37 -1.46
CA GLY A 302 23.67 23.78 -2.70
C GLY A 302 23.64 22.70 -3.78
N MET A 303 22.72 21.76 -3.69
CA MET A 303 22.46 20.72 -4.69
C MET A 303 21.38 21.22 -5.65
N ASP A 304 21.49 20.88 -6.93
CA ASP A 304 20.46 21.09 -7.93
C ASP A 304 19.57 19.83 -7.96
N PRO A 305 18.28 19.89 -7.54
CA PRO A 305 17.44 18.71 -7.41
C PRO A 305 17.28 17.92 -8.72
N GLN A 306 17.09 18.64 -9.84
CA GLN A 306 16.92 18.00 -11.15
C GLN A 306 18.18 17.23 -11.57
N LYS A 307 19.34 17.87 -11.48
CA LYS A 307 20.61 17.21 -11.81
C LYS A 307 20.96 16.07 -10.87
N HIS A 308 20.58 16.20 -9.60
CA HIS A 308 20.80 15.11 -8.63
C HIS A 308 19.93 13.90 -8.98
N LYS A 309 18.67 14.12 -9.30
CA LYS A 309 17.75 13.08 -9.74
C LYS A 309 18.26 12.39 -11.03
N GLU A 310 18.64 13.18 -12.05
CA GLU A 310 19.27 12.68 -13.29
C GLU A 310 20.51 11.83 -13.01
N TYR A 311 21.38 12.30 -12.12
CA TYR A 311 22.55 11.54 -11.70
C TYR A 311 22.16 10.20 -11.07
N LEU A 312 21.15 10.14 -10.18
CA LEU A 312 20.76 8.94 -9.48
C LEU A 312 20.21 7.87 -10.42
N TYR A 313 19.29 8.21 -11.31
CA TYR A 313 18.77 7.19 -12.22
C TYR A 313 19.82 6.72 -13.23
N HIS A 314 20.66 7.58 -13.77
CA HIS A 314 21.77 7.16 -14.63
C HIS A 314 22.83 6.33 -13.90
N PHE A 315 23.07 6.64 -12.62
CA PHE A 315 23.96 5.83 -11.81
C PHE A 315 23.39 4.43 -11.59
N TYR A 316 22.12 4.33 -11.21
CA TYR A 316 21.50 3.05 -10.89
C TYR A 316 21.11 2.22 -12.13
N GLU A 317 20.87 2.86 -13.25
CA GLU A 317 20.77 2.19 -14.55
C GLU A 317 22.10 1.58 -14.98
N GLY A 318 23.20 2.14 -14.54
CA GLY A 318 24.57 1.68 -14.88
C GLY A 318 25.21 2.46 -16.02
N ASN A 319 24.57 3.50 -16.52
CA ASN A 319 25.05 4.34 -17.63
C ASN A 319 25.98 5.47 -17.18
N PHE A 320 26.08 5.74 -15.89
CA PHE A 320 26.99 6.75 -15.36
C PHE A 320 28.43 6.21 -15.25
N PRO A 321 29.47 6.96 -15.68
CA PRO A 321 30.85 6.53 -15.57
C PRO A 321 31.26 6.20 -14.12
N GLY A 322 31.73 4.99 -13.90
CA GLY A 322 32.13 4.49 -12.56
C GLY A 322 30.98 3.91 -11.73
N SER A 323 29.78 3.82 -12.30
CA SER A 323 28.69 3.07 -11.66
C SER A 323 29.01 1.57 -11.62
N TRP A 324 28.63 0.95 -10.52
CA TRP A 324 28.63 -0.50 -10.31
C TRP A 324 27.24 -1.11 -10.43
N ALA A 325 26.20 -0.28 -10.59
CA ALA A 325 24.81 -0.70 -10.64
C ALA A 325 24.43 -1.31 -12.01
N LYS A 326 23.35 -2.08 -12.00
CA LYS A 326 22.71 -2.66 -13.20
C LYS A 326 21.22 -2.67 -12.96
N GLY A 327 20.59 -1.52 -13.14
CA GLY A 327 19.16 -1.32 -13.02
C GLY A 327 18.50 -1.14 -14.37
N GLU A 328 17.20 -0.93 -14.34
CA GLU A 328 16.35 -0.63 -15.47
C GLU A 328 15.44 0.55 -15.08
N LEU A 329 15.24 1.48 -16.01
CA LEU A 329 14.26 2.56 -15.79
C LEU A 329 12.85 1.99 -15.95
N TYR A 330 11.98 2.39 -15.03
CA TYR A 330 10.56 2.02 -15.02
C TYR A 330 9.71 3.29 -14.84
N ASN A 331 8.66 3.42 -15.64
CA ASN A 331 7.75 4.59 -15.66
C ASN A 331 8.47 5.95 -15.81
N TYR A 332 9.58 5.97 -16.54
CA TYR A 332 10.29 7.23 -16.81
C TYR A 332 9.46 8.14 -17.72
N ASP A 333 9.16 9.35 -17.23
CA ASP A 333 8.54 10.43 -18.03
C ASP A 333 9.61 11.45 -18.46
N PRO A 334 9.97 11.50 -19.75
CA PRO A 334 10.97 12.47 -20.25
C PRO A 334 10.56 13.93 -20.08
N ALA A 335 9.26 14.23 -19.94
CA ALA A 335 8.76 15.59 -19.80
C ALA A 335 8.99 16.16 -18.40
N THR A 336 8.94 15.32 -17.38
CA THR A 336 9.13 15.70 -15.98
C THR A 336 10.48 15.24 -15.43
N GLY A 337 11.15 14.30 -16.09
CA GLY A 337 12.36 13.65 -15.61
C GLY A 337 12.10 12.73 -14.40
N ASP A 338 10.88 12.23 -14.28
CA ASP A 338 10.42 11.39 -13.16
C ASP A 338 10.18 9.96 -13.59
#